data_3876f41dc2745880efdcf0d6308adbab
#
_entry.id   3876f41dc2745880efdcf0d6308adbab
#
_cell.length_a   1.000
_cell.length_b   1.000
_cell.length_c   1.000
_cell.angle_alpha   90.00
_cell.angle_beta   90.00
_cell.angle_gamma   90.00
#
_symmetry.space_group_name_H-M   'P 1'
#
loop_
_entity.id
_entity.type
_entity.pdbx_description
1 polymer ?
#
loop_
_entity_poly.entity_id
_entity_poly.type
_entity_poly.pdbx_seq_one_letter_code
_entity_poly.pdbx_strand_id
1 'polypeptide(L)'
;HAACSREIKKHVNIPVATVGRINEAWIAEELIEDGAADICMMGRANLCDAEFCNKAAAGNADDIRPCIGCLRCLNGIMFGKRISCTVNPDVERDEAGYEPAAEAKNVLVVGAGPAGMEAAYIAAKRGHNVVLVDKQDEPGGEMRIAAVPPPGRGRREVRIWHRAYCRGHSA
;
A
#
# COMPACT_ATOMS: atom_id res chain seq x y z
N HIS A 1 -8.79 -13.81 13.09
CA HIS A 1 -9.86 -13.04 13.75
C HIS A 1 -11.26 -13.33 13.13
N ALA A 2 -11.34 -13.63 11.82
CA ALA A 2 -12.61 -13.93 11.15
C ALA A 2 -13.39 -15.08 11.78
N ALA A 3 -12.72 -16.13 12.24
CA ALA A 3 -13.38 -17.23 12.94
C ALA A 3 -14.03 -16.80 14.25
N CYS A 4 -13.40 -15.87 14.97
CA CYS A 4 -13.95 -15.32 16.22
C CYS A 4 -15.18 -14.46 15.96
N SER A 5 -15.13 -13.56 14.95
CA SER A 5 -16.27 -12.71 14.60
C SER A 5 -17.46 -13.54 14.11
N ARG A 6 -17.22 -14.58 13.29
CA ARG A 6 -18.25 -15.51 12.83
C ARG A 6 -18.93 -16.24 13.99
N GLU A 7 -18.16 -16.66 15.01
CA GLU A 7 -18.72 -17.29 16.18
C GLU A 7 -19.55 -16.30 17.03
N ILE A 8 -19.03 -15.09 17.26
CA ILE A 8 -19.74 -14.05 18.00
C ILE A 8 -21.08 -13.72 17.33
N LYS A 9 -21.12 -13.59 15.99
CA LYS A 9 -22.37 -13.31 15.25
C LYS A 9 -23.49 -14.30 15.52
N LYS A 10 -23.20 -15.53 15.87
CA LYS A 10 -24.25 -16.52 16.22
C LYS A 10 -24.95 -16.23 17.55
N HIS A 11 -24.35 -15.40 18.39
CA HIS A 11 -24.80 -15.16 19.77
C HIS A 11 -25.27 -13.73 20.03
N VAL A 12 -25.19 -12.85 19.04
CA VAL A 12 -25.56 -11.43 19.18
C VAL A 12 -26.46 -10.97 18.03
N ASN A 13 -27.31 -9.96 18.31
CA ASN A 13 -28.19 -9.33 17.33
C ASN A 13 -27.75 -7.89 16.96
N ILE A 14 -26.48 -7.60 17.18
CA ILE A 14 -25.86 -6.30 16.82
C ILE A 14 -24.82 -6.52 15.73
N PRO A 15 -24.48 -5.49 14.94
CA PRO A 15 -23.44 -5.58 13.95
C PRO A 15 -22.09 -5.98 14.58
N VAL A 16 -21.40 -6.92 13.94
CA VAL A 16 -20.08 -7.43 14.37
C VAL A 16 -19.01 -6.97 13.39
N ALA A 17 -18.00 -6.30 13.91
CA ALA A 17 -16.82 -5.90 13.14
C ALA A 17 -15.68 -6.92 13.27
N THR A 18 -14.98 -7.17 12.18
CA THR A 18 -13.74 -7.96 12.18
C THR A 18 -12.55 -7.10 11.84
N VAL A 19 -11.38 -7.46 12.37
CA VAL A 19 -10.10 -6.79 12.14
C VAL A 19 -9.01 -7.84 11.94
N GLY A 20 -7.96 -7.50 11.24
CA GLY A 20 -6.74 -8.30 11.20
C GLY A 20 -6.30 -8.69 9.79
N ARG A 21 -5.27 -8.00 9.30
CA ARG A 21 -4.61 -8.23 8.01
C ARG A 21 -5.55 -8.25 6.80
N ILE A 22 -6.64 -7.49 6.86
CA ILE A 22 -7.48 -7.21 5.71
C ILE A 22 -6.75 -6.12 4.92
N ASN A 23 -5.97 -6.53 3.95
CA ASN A 23 -5.06 -5.66 3.19
C ASN A 23 -5.28 -5.74 1.67
N GLU A 24 -6.30 -6.46 1.26
CA GLU A 24 -6.76 -6.56 -0.12
C GLU A 24 -8.29 -6.49 -0.16
N ALA A 25 -8.86 -5.87 -1.19
CA ALA A 25 -10.30 -5.62 -1.28
C ALA A 25 -11.11 -6.93 -1.29
N TRP A 26 -10.65 -7.94 -2.02
CA TRP A 26 -11.33 -9.23 -2.12
C TRP A 26 -11.42 -9.97 -0.77
N ILE A 27 -10.45 -9.76 0.15
CA ILE A 27 -10.51 -10.34 1.51
C ILE A 27 -11.65 -9.70 2.31
N ALA A 28 -11.84 -8.39 2.18
CA ALA A 28 -12.94 -7.70 2.85
C ALA A 28 -14.29 -8.17 2.31
N GLU A 29 -14.42 -8.30 1.00
CA GLU A 29 -15.63 -8.79 0.34
C GLU A 29 -15.98 -10.20 0.79
N GLU A 30 -15.05 -11.14 0.71
CA GLU A 30 -15.23 -12.53 1.14
C GLU A 30 -15.70 -12.62 2.61
N LEU A 31 -15.14 -11.80 3.52
CA LEU A 31 -15.54 -11.81 4.92
C LEU A 31 -16.97 -11.33 5.16
N ILE A 32 -17.46 -10.41 4.34
CA ILE A 32 -18.85 -9.93 4.39
C ILE A 32 -19.80 -10.95 3.74
N GLU A 33 -19.48 -11.41 2.53
CA GLU A 33 -20.27 -12.40 1.79
C GLU A 33 -20.45 -13.70 2.58
N ASP A 34 -19.38 -14.22 3.17
CA ASP A 34 -19.39 -15.39 4.03
C ASP A 34 -20.15 -15.21 5.36
N GLY A 35 -20.63 -14.00 5.64
CA GLY A 35 -21.29 -13.66 6.89
C GLY A 35 -20.38 -13.75 8.11
N ALA A 36 -19.06 -13.64 7.92
CA ALA A 36 -18.09 -13.67 9.04
C ALA A 36 -18.14 -12.39 9.86
N ALA A 37 -18.52 -11.28 9.26
CA ALA A 37 -18.68 -10.00 9.91
C ALA A 37 -19.65 -9.11 9.12
N ASP A 38 -20.12 -8.02 9.73
CA ASP A 38 -20.92 -7.00 9.06
C ASP A 38 -20.06 -5.81 8.64
N ILE A 39 -18.91 -5.62 9.30
CA ILE A 39 -18.01 -4.51 9.09
C ILE A 39 -16.56 -5.02 9.06
N CYS A 40 -15.77 -4.57 8.10
CA CYS A 40 -14.34 -4.80 8.04
C CYS A 40 -13.55 -3.57 8.52
N MET A 41 -12.70 -3.76 9.53
CA MET A 41 -11.85 -2.69 10.07
C MET A 41 -10.43 -2.80 9.48
N MET A 42 -10.01 -1.82 8.69
CA MET A 42 -8.80 -1.87 7.87
C MET A 42 -7.80 -0.76 8.22
N GLY A 43 -7.37 -0.65 9.47
CA GLY A 43 -6.48 0.44 9.93
C GLY A 43 -5.18 0.54 9.12
N ARG A 44 -4.37 -0.52 9.08
CA ARG A 44 -3.07 -0.49 8.37
C ARG A 44 -3.19 -0.46 6.85
N ALA A 45 -4.26 -1.01 6.29
CA ALA A 45 -4.53 -0.92 4.86
C ALA A 45 -4.80 0.53 4.46
N ASN A 46 -5.67 1.23 5.19
CA ASN A 46 -5.96 2.65 4.94
C ASN A 46 -4.75 3.56 5.23
N LEU A 47 -3.87 3.18 6.16
CA LEU A 47 -2.61 3.89 6.37
C LEU A 47 -1.66 3.75 5.17
N CYS A 48 -1.67 2.60 4.50
CA CYS A 48 -0.90 2.37 3.28
C CYS A 48 -1.47 3.09 2.07
N ASP A 49 -2.80 3.15 1.98
CA ASP A 49 -3.53 3.79 0.89
C ASP A 49 -4.80 4.40 1.43
N ALA A 50 -4.84 5.72 1.59
CA ALA A 50 -6.01 6.44 2.08
C ALA A 50 -7.23 6.25 1.17
N GLU A 51 -7.00 6.05 -0.14
CA GLU A 51 -8.02 5.83 -1.14
C GLU A 51 -8.43 4.36 -1.32
N PHE A 52 -8.01 3.48 -0.42
CA PHE A 52 -8.26 2.04 -0.52
C PHE A 52 -9.71 1.71 -0.86
N CYS A 53 -10.65 2.24 -0.08
CA CYS A 53 -12.09 1.95 -0.25
C CYS A 53 -12.63 2.56 -1.56
N ASN A 54 -12.23 3.77 -1.90
CA ASN A 54 -12.66 4.46 -3.13
C ASN A 54 -12.14 3.71 -4.37
N LYS A 55 -10.88 3.29 -4.38
CA LYS A 55 -10.30 2.48 -5.45
C LYS A 55 -10.99 1.13 -5.59
N ALA A 56 -11.25 0.45 -4.47
CA ALA A 56 -11.97 -0.82 -4.46
C ALA A 56 -13.39 -0.66 -5.04
N ALA A 57 -14.13 0.35 -4.60
CA ALA A 57 -15.49 0.63 -5.09
C ALA A 57 -15.53 0.99 -6.58
N ALA A 58 -14.46 1.63 -7.10
CA ALA A 58 -14.32 1.96 -8.52
C ALA A 58 -13.86 0.78 -9.38
N GLY A 59 -13.61 -0.40 -8.80
CA GLY A 59 -13.07 -1.57 -9.51
C GLY A 59 -11.56 -1.51 -9.79
N ASN A 60 -10.86 -0.52 -9.24
CA ASN A 60 -9.42 -0.27 -9.43
C ASN A 60 -8.59 -0.94 -8.33
N ALA A 61 -8.88 -2.18 -7.98
CA ALA A 61 -8.20 -2.89 -6.91
C ALA A 61 -6.69 -3.07 -7.16
N ASP A 62 -6.26 -3.13 -8.41
CA ASP A 62 -4.85 -3.23 -8.79
C ASP A 62 -4.04 -1.97 -8.48
N ASP A 63 -4.69 -0.80 -8.35
CA ASP A 63 -4.06 0.48 -7.99
C ASP A 63 -3.95 0.69 -6.49
N ILE A 64 -4.50 -0.23 -5.69
CA ILE A 64 -4.39 -0.16 -4.23
C ILE A 64 -2.97 -0.54 -3.80
N ARG A 65 -2.36 0.31 -2.97
CA ARG A 65 -1.06 0.06 -2.33
C ARG A 65 -1.24 -0.86 -1.12
N PRO A 66 -0.89 -2.15 -1.19
CA PRO A 66 -1.18 -3.10 -0.12
C PRO A 66 -0.24 -2.95 1.07
N CYS A 67 -0.77 -3.20 2.26
CA CYS A 67 0.03 -3.26 3.48
C CYS A 67 0.91 -4.51 3.51
N ILE A 68 2.24 -4.33 3.56
CA ILE A 68 3.22 -5.44 3.61
C ILE A 68 3.39 -6.05 5.01
N GLY A 69 2.70 -5.55 6.03
CA GLY A 69 2.75 -6.11 7.38
C GLY A 69 4.07 -5.89 8.14
N CYS A 70 4.89 -4.92 7.73
CA CYS A 70 6.22 -4.65 8.31
C CYS A 70 6.20 -4.07 9.73
N LEU A 71 5.04 -3.67 10.25
CA LEU A 71 4.81 -3.11 11.60
C LEU A 71 5.55 -1.80 11.91
N ARG A 72 6.16 -1.13 10.92
CA ARG A 72 6.84 0.15 11.13
C ARG A 72 5.94 1.20 11.79
N CYS A 73 4.68 1.29 11.36
CA CYS A 73 3.69 2.20 11.94
C CYS A 73 3.43 1.91 13.42
N LEU A 74 3.23 0.65 13.79
CA LEU A 74 3.02 0.25 15.19
C LEU A 74 4.25 0.51 16.05
N ASN A 75 5.44 0.22 15.53
CA ASN A 75 6.69 0.49 16.23
C ASN A 75 6.85 1.99 16.52
N GLY A 76 6.51 2.86 15.57
CA GLY A 76 6.49 4.29 15.80
C GLY A 76 5.59 4.69 16.98
N ILE A 77 4.35 4.22 16.98
CA ILE A 77 3.36 4.50 18.03
C ILE A 77 3.83 3.98 19.40
N MET A 78 4.32 2.74 19.46
CA MET A 78 4.78 2.14 20.73
C MET A 78 5.94 2.88 21.39
N PHE A 79 6.80 3.52 20.60
CA PHE A 79 7.94 4.29 21.10
C PHE A 79 7.69 5.81 21.11
N GLY A 80 6.43 6.25 21.02
CA GLY A 80 6.06 7.68 21.07
C GLY A 80 6.61 8.50 19.91
N LYS A 81 6.96 7.86 18.79
CA LYS A 81 7.40 8.51 17.56
C LYS A 81 6.22 8.79 16.64
N ARG A 82 6.44 9.70 15.70
CA ARG A 82 5.44 9.93 14.63
C ARG A 82 5.16 8.65 13.87
N ILE A 83 3.91 8.47 13.48
CA ILE A 83 3.50 7.35 12.67
C ILE A 83 4.15 7.47 11.28
N SER A 84 4.57 6.35 10.71
CA SER A 84 5.14 6.31 9.36
C SER A 84 4.85 4.98 8.69
N CYS A 85 4.79 4.97 7.38
CA CYS A 85 4.59 3.75 6.60
C CYS A 85 5.82 3.50 5.70
N THR A 86 6.20 2.23 5.54
CA THR A 86 7.33 1.87 4.67
C THR A 86 7.00 2.04 3.20
N VAL A 87 5.73 1.85 2.83
CA VAL A 87 5.28 1.88 1.44
C VAL A 87 4.43 3.10 1.08
N ASN A 88 4.06 3.92 2.06
CA ASN A 88 3.36 5.17 1.84
C ASN A 88 4.15 6.33 2.44
N PRO A 89 4.83 7.13 1.62
CA PRO A 89 5.58 8.30 2.08
C PRO A 89 4.69 9.47 2.51
N ASP A 90 3.41 9.44 2.16
CA ASP A 90 2.46 10.54 2.41
C ASP A 90 1.75 10.44 3.77
N VAL A 91 2.08 9.42 4.58
CA VAL A 91 1.53 9.31 5.94
C VAL A 91 1.91 10.54 6.77
N GLU A 92 0.91 11.18 7.37
CA GLU A 92 1.04 12.44 8.13
C GLU A 92 1.46 13.67 7.29
N ARG A 93 1.38 13.60 5.97
CA ARG A 93 1.42 14.80 5.16
C ARG A 93 0.04 15.43 5.12
N ASP A 94 0.03 16.76 5.07
CA ASP A 94 -1.21 17.52 4.94
C ASP A 94 -1.93 17.13 3.64
N GLU A 95 -3.27 17.19 3.67
CA GLU A 95 -4.14 16.83 2.55
C GLU A 95 -3.92 17.67 1.27
N ALA A 96 -3.20 18.77 1.38
CA ALA A 96 -2.85 19.65 0.26
C ALA A 96 -2.09 18.95 -0.89
N GLY A 97 -1.56 17.75 -0.62
CA GLY A 97 -0.83 16.98 -1.63
C GLY A 97 0.47 17.65 -2.06
N TYR A 98 0.89 17.40 -3.29
CA TYR A 98 2.08 18.02 -3.87
C TYR A 98 1.66 19.25 -4.68
N GLU A 99 2.07 20.44 -4.23
CA GLU A 99 1.85 21.68 -4.96
C GLU A 99 2.39 21.57 -6.39
N PRO A 100 1.61 21.98 -7.41
CA PRO A 100 2.10 22.06 -8.76
C PRO A 100 3.35 22.94 -8.85
N ALA A 101 4.30 22.57 -9.68
CA ALA A 101 5.47 23.40 -9.90
C ALA A 101 5.08 24.71 -10.58
N ALA A 102 5.64 25.83 -10.13
CA ALA A 102 5.41 27.13 -10.75
C ALA A 102 5.82 27.16 -12.24
N GLU A 103 6.79 26.33 -12.60
CA GLU A 103 7.28 26.15 -13.96
C GLU A 103 7.59 24.68 -14.21
N ALA A 104 7.07 24.12 -15.31
CA ALA A 104 7.38 22.77 -15.75
C ALA A 104 8.84 22.68 -16.21
N LYS A 105 9.58 21.70 -15.72
CA LYS A 105 10.97 21.43 -16.09
C LYS A 105 11.12 20.05 -16.69
N ASN A 106 12.18 19.86 -17.47
CA ASN A 106 12.61 18.53 -17.89
C ASN A 106 13.48 17.94 -16.79
N VAL A 107 13.06 16.81 -16.24
CA VAL A 107 13.73 16.13 -15.12
C VAL A 107 14.20 14.76 -15.59
N LEU A 108 15.50 14.52 -15.49
CA LEU A 108 16.07 13.19 -15.70
C LEU A 108 16.33 12.55 -14.34
N VAL A 109 15.71 11.40 -14.11
CA VAL A 109 15.97 10.55 -12.95
C VAL A 109 16.79 9.35 -13.37
N VAL A 110 17.95 9.19 -12.76
CA VAL A 110 18.86 8.08 -13.05
C VAL A 110 18.80 7.06 -11.91
N GLY A 111 18.30 5.86 -12.23
CA GLY A 111 18.10 4.77 -11.30
C GLY A 111 16.61 4.53 -11.00
N ALA A 112 16.07 3.40 -11.48
CA ALA A 112 14.68 2.98 -11.28
C ALA A 112 14.51 2.07 -10.04
N GLY A 113 15.28 2.29 -9.00
CA GLY A 113 15.03 1.73 -7.68
C GLY A 113 13.86 2.47 -6.99
N PRO A 114 13.44 2.05 -5.78
CA PRO A 114 12.29 2.65 -5.07
C PRO A 114 12.41 4.18 -4.93
N ALA A 115 13.58 4.69 -4.60
CA ALA A 115 13.79 6.12 -4.42
C ALA A 115 13.67 6.90 -5.75
N GLY A 116 14.22 6.36 -6.86
CA GLY A 116 14.13 6.99 -8.17
C GLY A 116 12.71 6.95 -8.74
N MET A 117 12.01 5.84 -8.57
CA MET A 117 10.61 5.71 -8.97
C MET A 117 9.72 6.71 -8.21
N GLU A 118 9.88 6.84 -6.89
CA GLU A 118 9.14 7.81 -6.09
C GLU A 118 9.48 9.25 -6.49
N ALA A 119 10.75 9.56 -6.71
CA ALA A 119 11.17 10.89 -7.17
C ALA A 119 10.57 11.24 -8.54
N ALA A 120 10.58 10.29 -9.48
CA ALA A 120 10.00 10.45 -10.79
C ALA A 120 8.47 10.68 -10.71
N TYR A 121 7.78 9.85 -9.92
CA TYR A 121 6.35 9.96 -9.69
C TYR A 121 5.95 11.33 -9.12
N ILE A 122 6.65 11.78 -8.07
CA ILE A 122 6.37 13.08 -7.44
C ILE A 122 6.68 14.23 -8.39
N ALA A 123 7.76 14.16 -9.14
CA ALA A 123 8.10 15.19 -10.13
C ALA A 123 7.02 15.27 -11.23
N ALA A 124 6.57 14.13 -11.75
CA ALA A 124 5.48 14.07 -12.72
C ALA A 124 4.16 14.62 -12.15
N LYS A 125 3.80 14.21 -10.92
CA LYS A 125 2.61 14.70 -10.22
C LYS A 125 2.62 16.22 -10.01
N ARG A 126 3.80 16.81 -9.88
CA ARG A 126 3.97 18.27 -9.81
C ARG A 126 3.98 18.96 -11.17
N GLY A 127 3.81 18.25 -12.27
CA GLY A 127 3.71 18.81 -13.62
C GLY A 127 5.03 18.95 -14.37
N HIS A 128 6.11 18.29 -13.94
CA HIS A 128 7.36 18.23 -14.68
C HIS A 128 7.32 17.18 -15.80
N ASN A 129 8.12 17.39 -16.85
CA ASN A 129 8.38 16.37 -17.87
C ASN A 129 9.49 15.46 -17.35
N VAL A 130 9.17 14.19 -17.05
CA VAL A 130 10.09 13.29 -16.38
C VAL A 130 10.54 12.15 -17.30
N VAL A 131 11.84 11.91 -17.33
CA VAL A 131 12.43 10.72 -17.93
C VAL A 131 13.14 9.94 -16.84
N LEU A 132 12.73 8.69 -16.64
CA LEU A 132 13.38 7.75 -15.72
C LEU A 132 14.20 6.75 -16.51
N VAL A 133 15.49 6.63 -16.18
CA VAL A 133 16.41 5.70 -16.84
C VAL A 133 17.09 4.80 -15.80
N ASP A 134 17.32 3.56 -16.18
CA ASP A 134 18.09 2.59 -15.40
C ASP A 134 19.01 1.79 -16.30
N LYS A 135 20.06 1.22 -15.72
CA LYS A 135 20.95 0.27 -16.42
C LYS A 135 20.32 -1.11 -16.63
N GLN A 136 19.23 -1.40 -15.93
CA GLN A 136 18.49 -2.65 -16.01
C GLN A 136 17.21 -2.44 -16.82
N ASP A 137 16.77 -3.50 -17.52
CA ASP A 137 15.57 -3.47 -18.36
C ASP A 137 14.26 -3.39 -17.56
N GLU A 138 14.32 -3.71 -16.26
CA GLU A 138 13.15 -3.70 -15.37
C GLU A 138 13.38 -2.84 -14.14
N PRO A 139 12.37 -2.03 -13.73
CA PRO A 139 12.45 -1.20 -12.54
C PRO A 139 12.44 -2.04 -11.26
N GLY A 140 12.82 -1.43 -10.13
CA GLY A 140 12.79 -2.05 -8.80
C GLY A 140 14.15 -2.15 -8.14
N GLY A 141 15.24 -2.09 -8.89
CA GLY A 141 16.61 -2.09 -8.35
C GLY A 141 16.87 -3.24 -7.37
N GLU A 142 17.53 -2.94 -6.26
CA GLU A 142 17.85 -3.93 -5.21
C GLU A 142 16.62 -4.59 -4.56
N MET A 143 15.45 -3.98 -4.63
CA MET A 143 14.21 -4.58 -4.10
C MET A 143 13.84 -5.86 -4.85
N ARG A 144 14.25 -6.02 -6.09
CA ARG A 144 14.05 -7.27 -6.85
C ARG A 144 14.85 -8.41 -6.24
N ILE A 145 16.08 -8.12 -5.79
CA ILE A 145 16.95 -9.10 -5.13
C ILE A 145 16.44 -9.39 -3.72
N ALA A 146 16.09 -8.34 -2.97
CA ALA A 146 15.53 -8.46 -1.63
C ALA A 146 14.19 -9.21 -1.60
N ALA A 147 13.45 -9.16 -2.72
CA ALA A 147 12.18 -9.86 -2.89
C ALA A 147 12.34 -11.36 -3.17
N VAL A 148 13.55 -11.88 -3.40
CA VAL A 148 13.80 -13.33 -3.52
C VAL A 148 13.76 -13.92 -2.10
N PRO A 149 12.76 -14.76 -1.74
CA PRO A 149 12.70 -15.32 -0.40
C PRO A 149 13.90 -16.25 -0.17
N PRO A 150 14.45 -16.28 1.05
CA PRO A 150 15.38 -17.32 1.43
C PRO A 150 14.73 -18.69 1.26
N PRO A 151 15.52 -19.74 0.99
CA PRO A 151 15.00 -21.10 0.87
C PRO A 151 14.10 -21.46 2.04
N GLY A 152 12.84 -21.89 1.75
CA GLY A 152 11.86 -22.26 2.77
C GLY A 152 10.79 -21.22 3.11
N ARG A 153 10.87 -19.98 2.63
CA ARG A 153 9.76 -19.01 2.74
C ARG A 153 8.95 -18.92 1.44
N GLY A 154 7.62 -18.93 1.58
CA GLY A 154 6.72 -18.99 0.44
C GLY A 154 6.78 -17.76 -0.47
N ARG A 155 6.62 -17.97 -1.77
CA ARG A 155 6.62 -16.95 -2.84
C ARG A 155 5.55 -15.84 -2.68
N ARG A 156 4.62 -16.00 -1.74
CA ARG A 156 3.46 -15.10 -1.58
C ARG A 156 3.86 -13.71 -1.04
N GLU A 157 4.81 -13.66 -0.10
CA GLU A 157 5.28 -12.39 0.50
C GLU A 157 6.06 -11.53 -0.48
N VAL A 158 6.76 -12.14 -1.42
CA VAL A 158 7.58 -11.49 -2.45
C VAL A 158 6.74 -10.72 -3.46
N ARG A 159 5.60 -11.29 -3.87
CA ARG A 159 4.67 -10.64 -4.82
C ARG A 159 4.07 -9.36 -4.24
N ILE A 160 3.85 -9.31 -2.93
CA ILE A 160 3.30 -8.14 -2.24
C ILE A 160 4.27 -6.96 -2.33
N TRP A 161 5.57 -7.18 -2.11
CA TRP A 161 6.59 -6.14 -2.23
C TRP A 161 6.69 -5.58 -3.65
N HIS A 162 6.70 -6.45 -4.64
CA HIS A 162 6.77 -6.04 -6.04
C HIS A 162 5.53 -5.24 -6.47
N ARG A 163 4.33 -5.67 -6.08
CA ARG A 163 3.08 -4.92 -6.35
C ARG A 163 3.05 -3.56 -5.67
N ALA A 164 3.46 -3.49 -4.40
CA ALA A 164 3.43 -2.23 -3.64
C ALA A 164 4.32 -1.14 -4.23
N TYR A 165 5.43 -1.51 -4.87
CA TYR A 165 6.40 -0.55 -5.42
C TYR A 165 6.33 -0.38 -6.93
N CYS A 166 5.98 -1.40 -7.69
CA CYS A 166 6.05 -1.31 -9.16
C CYS A 166 4.71 -0.94 -9.83
N ARG A 167 3.57 -1.22 -9.20
CA ARG A 167 2.25 -0.91 -9.80
C ARG A 167 1.67 0.44 -9.40
N GLY A 168 1.98 0.97 -8.24
CA GLY A 168 1.53 2.30 -7.82
C GLY A 168 2.14 3.47 -8.60
N HIS A 169 2.98 3.21 -9.60
CA HIS A 169 3.78 4.21 -10.32
C HIS A 169 3.71 4.07 -11.84
N SER A 170 2.78 3.27 -12.35
CA SER A 170 2.50 3.25 -13.79
C SER A 170 1.52 4.39 -14.11
N ALA A 171 2.08 5.53 -14.46
CA ALA A 171 1.38 6.62 -15.14
C ALA A 171 1.82 6.67 -16.58
#